data_67c7fb68bd3f911431bd7ca3b6cb7978
#
_entry.id   67c7fb68bd3f911431bd7ca3b6cb7978
#
_cell.length_a   1.000
_cell.length_b   1.000
_cell.length_c   1.000
_cell.angle_alpha   90.00
_cell.angle_beta   90.00
_cell.angle_gamma   90.00
#
_symmetry.space_group_name_H-M   'P 1'
#
loop_
_entity.id
_entity.type
_entity.pdbx_description
1 polymer ?
#
loop_
_entity_poly.entity_id
_entity_poly.type
_entity_poly.pdbx_seq_one_letter_code
_entity_poly.pdbx_strand_id
1 'polypeptide(L)'
;YGAKLSMIEHHFGTILDELDAQDLWEDTAVIVCTDHGHYLGDRRSTGESGSDDRPDIWGKPAIPQFEPLGHTPLMIHWPGAQRREIGALSTNVDIHATIADAFGVEAEHRTHGRSLVPLLTGEAESVRDWAIGGVYGNWVQVTDGRRKYARAPVDANLPLSMWSNRWSTMPIGRGLEQFRIFPNPDRRATLDYMPGSDVPVIRQPFEAGDPLPFWAGGARNVGRHHLYDVSVDPDETENRRDETSFEGEMIDLLRTALVEVDAPDEQL
;
A
#
# COMPACT_ATOMS: atom_id res chain seq x y z
N TYR A 1 15.72 5.33 15.10
CA TYR A 1 15.11 4.12 14.48
C TYR A 1 15.74 2.86 15.05
N GLY A 2 17.07 2.65 14.96
CA GLY A 2 17.75 1.44 15.41
C GLY A 2 17.45 1.03 16.85
N ALA A 3 17.42 1.97 17.80
CA ALA A 3 17.10 1.66 19.19
C ALA A 3 15.67 1.10 19.39
N LYS A 4 14.70 1.55 18.59
CA LYS A 4 13.33 0.97 18.59
C LYS A 4 13.32 -0.42 17.98
N LEU A 5 14.10 -0.64 16.94
CA LEU A 5 14.21 -1.95 16.30
C LEU A 5 14.82 -2.97 17.28
N SER A 6 15.90 -2.62 17.97
CA SER A 6 16.50 -3.49 19.03
C SER A 6 15.54 -3.79 20.18
N MET A 7 14.69 -2.82 20.55
CA MET A 7 13.66 -3.04 21.57
C MET A 7 12.61 -4.02 21.07
N ILE A 8 12.17 -3.90 19.83
CA ILE A 8 11.19 -4.82 19.21
C ILE A 8 11.80 -6.22 19.11
N GLU A 9 13.05 -6.35 18.66
CA GLU A 9 13.79 -7.62 18.59
C GLU A 9 13.83 -8.32 19.93
N HIS A 10 14.15 -7.59 21.00
CA HIS A 10 14.18 -8.16 22.36
C HIS A 10 12.82 -8.73 22.79
N HIS A 11 11.73 -7.98 22.58
CA HIS A 11 10.39 -8.46 22.94
C HIS A 11 9.91 -9.58 22.03
N PHE A 12 10.26 -9.54 20.74
CA PHE A 12 9.95 -10.62 19.83
C PHE A 12 10.70 -11.91 20.19
N GLY A 13 11.97 -11.80 20.61
CA GLY A 13 12.73 -12.90 21.14
C GLY A 13 12.02 -13.62 22.30
N THR A 14 11.41 -12.86 23.21
CA THR A 14 10.62 -13.45 24.32
C THR A 14 9.43 -14.30 23.82
N ILE A 15 8.78 -13.87 22.71
CA ILE A 15 7.69 -14.65 22.10
C ILE A 15 8.24 -15.94 21.50
N LEU A 16 9.38 -15.88 20.81
CA LEU A 16 10.02 -17.05 20.22
C LEU A 16 10.49 -18.06 21.30
N ASP A 17 11.09 -17.55 22.38
CA ASP A 17 11.49 -18.37 23.53
C ASP A 17 10.30 -19.13 24.16
N GLU A 18 9.11 -18.49 24.18
CA GLU A 18 7.90 -19.12 24.69
C GLU A 18 7.36 -20.20 23.74
N LEU A 19 7.43 -19.98 22.42
CA LEU A 19 7.09 -20.99 21.41
C LEU A 19 8.02 -22.23 21.55
N ASP A 20 9.31 -21.99 21.78
CA ASP A 20 10.29 -23.06 22.03
C ASP A 20 9.98 -23.80 23.32
N ALA A 21 9.71 -23.08 24.42
CA ALA A 21 9.46 -23.66 25.74
C ALA A 21 8.18 -24.52 25.79
N GLN A 22 7.19 -24.19 24.98
CA GLN A 22 5.92 -24.93 24.91
C GLN A 22 5.83 -25.93 23.74
N ASP A 23 6.90 -26.03 22.92
CA ASP A 23 6.95 -26.92 21.75
C ASP A 23 5.79 -26.68 20.74
N LEU A 24 5.54 -25.40 20.44
CA LEU A 24 4.36 -24.98 19.64
C LEU A 24 4.61 -24.87 18.13
N TRP A 25 5.83 -25.10 17.65
CA TRP A 25 6.18 -24.88 16.23
C TRP A 25 5.47 -25.81 15.24
N GLU A 26 5.07 -27.00 15.70
CA GLU A 26 4.42 -27.99 14.83
C GLU A 26 2.97 -27.64 14.46
N ASP A 27 2.32 -26.75 15.22
CA ASP A 27 0.91 -26.39 15.03
C ASP A 27 0.63 -24.89 15.04
N THR A 28 1.68 -24.06 15.12
CA THR A 28 1.56 -22.62 15.19
C THR A 28 2.23 -21.95 14.01
N ALA A 29 1.46 -21.23 13.19
CA ALA A 29 2.02 -20.33 12.18
C ALA A 29 2.39 -18.99 12.81
N VAL A 30 3.55 -18.43 12.42
CA VAL A 30 4.02 -17.11 12.87
C VAL A 30 4.23 -16.23 11.65
N ILE A 31 3.50 -15.10 11.57
CA ILE A 31 3.61 -14.12 10.49
C ILE A 31 4.23 -12.85 11.04
N VAL A 32 5.38 -12.48 10.53
CA VAL A 32 6.07 -11.21 10.85
C VAL A 32 6.00 -10.31 9.63
N CYS A 33 5.32 -9.18 9.78
CA CYS A 33 5.12 -8.20 8.71
C CYS A 33 5.08 -6.78 9.29
N THR A 34 5.04 -5.79 8.40
CA THR A 34 4.78 -4.39 8.76
C THR A 34 3.77 -3.79 7.80
N ASP A 35 3.07 -2.73 8.25
CA ASP A 35 2.09 -2.01 7.45
C ASP A 35 2.73 -1.23 6.29
N HIS A 36 3.92 -0.66 6.49
CA HIS A 36 4.72 0.06 5.51
C HIS A 36 6.17 0.15 6.00
N GLY A 37 7.06 0.51 5.09
CA GLY A 37 8.44 0.85 5.40
C GLY A 37 8.61 2.27 5.95
N HIS A 38 9.85 2.78 5.93
CA HIS A 38 10.19 4.08 6.49
C HIS A 38 11.43 4.64 5.82
N TYR A 39 11.38 5.88 5.34
CA TYR A 39 12.56 6.56 4.80
C TYR A 39 13.46 7.04 5.94
N LEU A 40 14.75 6.83 5.81
CA LEU A 40 15.77 7.16 6.82
C LEU A 40 16.83 8.14 6.30
N GLY A 41 16.44 9.10 5.48
CA GLY A 41 17.34 10.06 4.82
C GLY A 41 17.60 9.66 3.37
N ASP A 42 16.67 8.97 2.74
CA ASP A 42 16.78 8.56 1.34
C ASP A 42 16.73 9.79 0.42
N ARG A 43 17.55 9.80 -0.62
CA ARG A 43 17.56 10.83 -1.65
C ARG A 43 16.91 10.31 -2.91
N ARG A 44 15.68 10.75 -3.16
CA ARG A 44 14.91 10.30 -4.32
C ARG A 44 14.28 11.47 -5.04
N SER A 45 14.08 11.32 -6.34
CA SER A 45 13.38 12.32 -7.13
C SER A 45 11.89 12.23 -6.83
N THR A 46 11.36 13.19 -6.08
CA THR A 46 9.92 13.33 -5.82
C THR A 46 9.17 13.98 -6.99
N GLY A 47 9.88 14.33 -8.07
CA GLY A 47 9.31 15.02 -9.23
C GLY A 47 9.08 16.53 -9.04
N GLU A 48 9.47 17.09 -7.89
CA GLU A 48 9.19 18.50 -7.58
C GLU A 48 10.18 19.51 -8.17
N SER A 49 11.37 19.08 -8.57
CA SER A 49 12.28 19.96 -9.30
C SER A 49 13.16 19.18 -10.26
N GLY A 50 13.35 19.72 -11.45
CA GLY A 50 14.38 19.25 -12.40
C GLY A 50 15.80 19.60 -11.97
N SER A 51 16.03 19.88 -10.70
CA SER A 51 17.34 20.15 -10.11
C SER A 51 17.88 18.88 -9.44
N ASP A 52 19.19 18.71 -9.53
CA ASP A 52 19.97 17.65 -8.87
C ASP A 52 19.91 17.71 -7.33
N ASP A 53 19.17 18.67 -6.80
CA ASP A 53 19.00 18.93 -5.37
C ASP A 53 17.82 18.07 -4.83
N ARG A 54 18.12 16.78 -4.62
CA ARG A 54 17.18 15.81 -4.07
C ARG A 54 17.16 15.96 -2.55
N PRO A 55 16.06 16.42 -1.94
CA PRO A 55 15.98 16.54 -0.49
C PRO A 55 16.03 15.16 0.16
N ASP A 56 16.64 15.07 1.33
CA ASP A 56 16.56 13.87 2.15
C ASP A 56 15.11 13.60 2.57
N ILE A 57 14.64 12.40 2.31
CA ILE A 57 13.28 11.97 2.65
C ILE A 57 13.31 11.25 3.99
N TRP A 58 12.46 11.66 4.91
CA TRP A 58 12.31 11.06 6.23
C TRP A 58 10.88 10.68 6.53
N GLY A 59 10.70 9.57 7.22
CA GLY A 59 9.37 9.14 7.64
C GLY A 59 8.58 8.45 6.52
N LYS A 60 7.29 8.78 6.42
CA LYS A 60 6.35 8.27 5.42
C LYS A 60 5.55 9.41 4.79
N PRO A 61 6.18 10.28 4.01
CA PRO A 61 5.47 11.38 3.36
C PRO A 61 4.51 10.85 2.29
N ALA A 62 3.56 11.70 1.86
CA ALA A 62 2.62 11.41 0.79
C ALA A 62 3.29 11.61 -0.59
N ILE A 63 4.20 10.72 -0.92
CA ILE A 63 4.94 10.62 -2.19
C ILE A 63 4.73 9.22 -2.78
N PRO A 64 5.14 8.95 -4.03
CA PRO A 64 5.11 7.58 -4.56
C PRO A 64 5.76 6.58 -3.60
N GLN A 65 5.20 5.38 -3.54
CA GLN A 65 5.70 4.33 -2.65
C GLN A 65 6.96 3.70 -3.26
N PHE A 66 8.11 4.34 -3.07
CA PHE A 66 9.41 3.79 -3.44
C PHE A 66 9.76 2.54 -2.62
N GLU A 67 10.77 1.77 -3.04
CA GLU A 67 11.16 0.51 -2.40
C GLU A 67 11.29 0.60 -0.86
N PRO A 68 11.94 1.61 -0.25
CA PRO A 68 12.05 1.68 1.20
C PRO A 68 10.70 1.82 1.96
N LEU A 69 9.66 2.23 1.26
CA LEU A 69 8.31 2.35 1.84
C LEU A 69 7.40 1.20 1.44
N GLY A 70 7.45 0.76 0.18
CA GLY A 70 6.52 -0.19 -0.42
C GLY A 70 6.96 -1.64 -0.35
N HIS A 71 8.27 -1.91 -0.40
CA HIS A 71 8.81 -3.26 -0.32
C HIS A 71 9.03 -3.65 1.15
N THR A 72 7.97 -4.11 1.77
CA THR A 72 7.95 -4.40 3.21
C THR A 72 8.42 -5.83 3.50
N PRO A 73 9.11 -6.08 4.64
CA PRO A 73 9.47 -7.42 5.03
C PRO A 73 8.22 -8.26 5.35
N LEU A 74 8.24 -9.50 4.85
CA LEU A 74 7.27 -10.53 5.19
C LEU A 74 8.02 -11.84 5.47
N MET A 75 7.92 -12.32 6.68
CA MET A 75 8.50 -13.61 7.10
C MET A 75 7.39 -14.46 7.69
N ILE A 76 7.29 -15.71 7.23
CA ILE A 76 6.26 -16.64 7.69
C ILE A 76 6.91 -17.96 8.09
N HIS A 77 6.74 -18.31 9.36
CA HIS A 77 6.85 -19.71 9.77
C HIS A 77 5.51 -20.39 9.50
N TRP A 78 5.54 -21.52 8.82
CA TRP A 78 4.37 -22.33 8.55
C TRP A 78 4.65 -23.78 8.96
N PRO A 79 3.81 -24.43 9.76
CA PRO A 79 4.01 -25.79 10.21
C PRO A 79 4.29 -26.76 9.06
N GLY A 80 5.37 -27.52 9.16
CA GLY A 80 5.79 -28.47 8.14
C GLY A 80 6.48 -27.87 6.90
N ALA A 81 6.49 -26.55 6.71
CA ALA A 81 7.17 -25.92 5.58
C ALA A 81 8.69 -25.85 5.80
N GLN A 82 9.43 -26.04 4.71
CA GLN A 82 10.89 -25.88 4.74
C GLN A 82 11.29 -24.40 4.60
N ARG A 83 12.37 -24.00 5.29
CA ARG A 83 12.95 -22.66 5.14
C ARG A 83 13.39 -22.42 3.70
N ARG A 84 12.89 -21.35 3.11
CA ARG A 84 13.26 -20.89 1.76
C ARG A 84 12.95 -19.42 1.58
N GLU A 85 13.53 -18.83 0.55
CA GLU A 85 13.12 -17.53 0.03
C GLU A 85 12.11 -17.75 -1.11
N ILE A 86 11.04 -16.96 -1.14
CA ILE A 86 9.98 -17.03 -2.13
C ILE A 86 9.94 -15.68 -2.84
N GLY A 87 10.31 -15.66 -4.12
CA GLY A 87 10.33 -14.45 -4.93
C GLY A 87 8.97 -14.07 -5.53
N ALA A 88 7.88 -14.73 -5.13
CA ALA A 88 6.55 -14.42 -5.60
C ALA A 88 6.05 -13.08 -5.06
N LEU A 89 5.34 -12.33 -5.92
CA LEU A 89 4.72 -11.07 -5.53
C LEU A 89 3.59 -11.31 -4.51
N SER A 90 3.59 -10.52 -3.45
CA SER A 90 2.55 -10.52 -2.42
C SER A 90 2.24 -9.09 -1.96
N THR A 91 1.12 -8.92 -1.27
CA THR A 91 0.72 -7.63 -0.69
C THR A 91 0.16 -7.82 0.72
N ASN A 92 0.06 -6.74 1.50
CA ASN A 92 -0.47 -6.81 2.86
C ASN A 92 -1.93 -7.31 2.92
N VAL A 93 -2.73 -7.15 1.86
CA VAL A 93 -4.10 -7.68 1.82
C VAL A 93 -4.14 -9.22 1.74
N ASP A 94 -3.05 -9.85 1.32
CA ASP A 94 -2.93 -11.30 1.24
C ASP A 94 -2.83 -11.96 2.62
N ILE A 95 -2.38 -11.21 3.63
CA ILE A 95 -2.27 -11.70 5.02
C ILE A 95 -3.65 -12.09 5.55
N HIS A 96 -4.66 -11.26 5.32
CA HIS A 96 -6.04 -11.58 5.72
C HIS A 96 -6.54 -12.86 5.04
N ALA A 97 -6.36 -12.97 3.72
CA ALA A 97 -6.76 -14.16 2.97
C ALA A 97 -6.00 -15.42 3.42
N THR A 98 -4.70 -15.29 3.75
CA THR A 98 -3.88 -16.37 4.27
C THR A 98 -4.36 -16.86 5.64
N ILE A 99 -4.73 -15.93 6.53
CA ILE A 99 -5.26 -16.30 7.86
C ILE A 99 -6.63 -16.98 7.72
N ALA A 100 -7.52 -16.42 6.86
CA ALA A 100 -8.83 -17.03 6.62
C ALA A 100 -8.69 -18.46 6.08
N ASP A 101 -7.81 -18.66 5.11
CA ASP A 101 -7.50 -19.98 4.54
C ASP A 101 -6.93 -20.96 5.57
N ALA A 102 -5.99 -20.51 6.41
CA ALA A 102 -5.41 -21.30 7.50
C ALA A 102 -6.47 -21.86 8.47
N PHE A 103 -7.55 -21.11 8.68
CA PHE A 103 -8.65 -21.54 9.54
C PHE A 103 -9.83 -22.17 8.77
N GLY A 104 -9.72 -22.34 7.45
CA GLY A 104 -10.79 -22.88 6.62
C GLY A 104 -12.05 -21.97 6.60
N VAL A 105 -11.87 -20.66 6.75
CA VAL A 105 -12.96 -19.69 6.81
C VAL A 105 -13.07 -19.01 5.44
N GLU A 106 -14.25 -19.06 4.85
CA GLU A 106 -14.59 -18.23 3.69
C GLU A 106 -14.96 -16.82 4.15
N ALA A 107 -14.39 -15.81 3.50
CA ALA A 107 -14.76 -14.43 3.79
C ALA A 107 -16.20 -14.16 3.30
N GLU A 108 -17.06 -13.68 4.19
CA GLU A 108 -18.44 -13.32 3.86
C GLU A 108 -18.54 -12.06 2.98
N HIS A 109 -17.44 -11.34 2.82
CA HIS A 109 -17.34 -10.14 2.01
C HIS A 109 -16.26 -10.27 0.94
N ARG A 110 -16.37 -9.46 -0.09
CA ARG A 110 -15.37 -9.42 -1.15
C ARG A 110 -14.03 -8.94 -0.61
N THR A 111 -12.97 -9.65 -0.95
CA THR A 111 -11.59 -9.27 -0.69
C THR A 111 -10.75 -9.45 -1.95
N HIS A 112 -9.71 -8.65 -2.12
CA HIS A 112 -8.73 -8.78 -3.22
C HIS A 112 -7.44 -9.49 -2.76
N GLY A 113 -7.38 -9.90 -1.50
CA GLY A 113 -6.31 -10.73 -0.95
C GLY A 113 -6.33 -12.13 -1.55
N ARG A 114 -5.16 -12.70 -1.74
CA ARG A 114 -4.95 -14.08 -2.19
C ARG A 114 -4.17 -14.83 -1.12
N SER A 115 -4.61 -16.02 -0.78
CA SER A 115 -3.90 -16.84 0.22
C SER A 115 -2.48 -17.13 -0.22
N LEU A 116 -1.53 -17.00 0.69
CA LEU A 116 -0.14 -17.36 0.50
C LEU A 116 0.14 -18.86 0.86
N VAL A 117 -0.86 -19.56 1.40
CA VAL A 117 -0.70 -20.99 1.77
C VAL A 117 -0.16 -21.83 0.62
N PRO A 118 -0.65 -21.72 -0.63
CA PRO A 118 -0.09 -22.48 -1.75
C PRO A 118 1.40 -22.21 -2.01
N LEU A 119 1.86 -20.98 -1.75
CA LEU A 119 3.29 -20.66 -1.81
C LEU A 119 4.04 -21.34 -0.67
N LEU A 120 3.51 -21.34 0.55
CA LEU A 120 4.15 -21.87 1.74
C LEU A 120 4.27 -23.41 1.70
N THR A 121 3.25 -24.08 1.16
CA THR A 121 3.21 -25.55 0.98
C THR A 121 3.97 -26.01 -0.27
N GLY A 122 4.26 -25.12 -1.22
CA GLY A 122 4.92 -25.45 -2.47
C GLY A 122 3.98 -25.96 -3.56
N GLU A 123 2.69 -25.76 -3.40
CA GLU A 123 1.67 -26.11 -4.40
C GLU A 123 1.62 -25.11 -5.56
N ALA A 124 2.09 -23.87 -5.34
CA ALA A 124 2.18 -22.84 -6.37
C ALA A 124 3.52 -22.09 -6.29
N GLU A 125 3.94 -21.53 -7.42
CA GLU A 125 5.10 -20.64 -7.52
C GLU A 125 4.70 -19.16 -7.53
N SER A 126 3.44 -18.84 -7.80
CA SER A 126 2.89 -17.49 -7.81
C SER A 126 1.42 -17.52 -7.39
N VAL A 127 0.95 -16.46 -6.76
CA VAL A 127 -0.47 -16.25 -6.44
C VAL A 127 -1.02 -15.00 -7.11
N ARG A 128 -0.17 -14.13 -7.67
CA ARG A 128 -0.55 -12.90 -8.36
C ARG A 128 0.49 -12.45 -9.36
N ASP A 129 0.04 -11.78 -10.40
CA ASP A 129 0.89 -11.23 -11.45
C ASP A 129 1.14 -9.72 -11.27
N TRP A 130 0.36 -9.07 -10.41
CA TRP A 130 0.46 -7.66 -10.11
C TRP A 130 0.07 -7.35 -8.66
N ALA A 131 0.55 -6.22 -8.17
CA ALA A 131 0.09 -5.60 -6.93
C ALA A 131 -0.19 -4.12 -7.16
N ILE A 132 -1.24 -3.59 -6.53
CA ILE A 132 -1.54 -2.17 -6.54
C ILE A 132 -1.40 -1.57 -5.14
N GLY A 133 -1.02 -0.31 -5.12
CA GLY A 133 -0.95 0.52 -3.95
C GLY A 133 -1.20 1.97 -4.34
N GLY A 134 -0.86 2.88 -3.48
CA GLY A 134 -0.96 4.28 -3.85
C GLY A 134 -1.08 5.22 -2.66
N VAL A 135 -1.24 6.48 -2.98
CA VAL A 135 -1.49 7.55 -2.03
C VAL A 135 -2.82 8.18 -2.38
N TYR A 136 -3.77 8.10 -1.45
CA TYR A 136 -5.12 8.60 -1.63
C TYR A 136 -5.15 10.03 -2.23
N GLY A 137 -5.89 10.18 -3.31
CA GLY A 137 -6.01 11.45 -4.03
C GLY A 137 -4.77 11.89 -4.80
N ASN A 138 -3.71 11.06 -4.89
CA ASN A 138 -2.47 11.36 -5.60
C ASN A 138 -2.15 10.27 -6.64
N TRP A 139 -1.26 9.35 -6.31
CA TRP A 139 -0.81 8.30 -7.22
C TRP A 139 -1.57 7.00 -6.98
N VAL A 140 -1.93 6.34 -8.07
CA VAL A 140 -2.21 4.92 -8.10
C VAL A 140 -0.98 4.21 -8.65
N GLN A 141 -0.51 3.17 -7.98
CA GLN A 141 0.72 2.49 -8.30
C GLN A 141 0.46 1.03 -8.59
N VAL A 142 1.11 0.50 -9.62
CA VAL A 142 1.12 -0.93 -9.95
C VAL A 142 2.55 -1.44 -10.05
N THR A 143 2.75 -2.70 -9.67
CA THR A 143 4.00 -3.42 -9.87
C THR A 143 3.72 -4.85 -10.31
N ASP A 144 4.61 -5.40 -11.14
CA ASP A 144 4.69 -6.82 -11.49
C ASP A 144 5.82 -7.55 -10.71
N GLY A 145 6.37 -6.89 -9.68
CA GLY A 145 7.52 -7.38 -8.91
C GLY A 145 8.88 -7.00 -9.49
N ARG A 146 8.93 -6.57 -10.76
CA ARG A 146 10.13 -6.10 -11.44
C ARG A 146 10.04 -4.63 -11.81
N ARG A 147 8.89 -4.22 -12.34
CA ARG A 147 8.62 -2.86 -12.77
C ARG A 147 7.63 -2.22 -11.81
N LYS A 148 7.75 -0.93 -11.61
CA LYS A 148 6.89 -0.16 -10.74
C LYS A 148 6.47 1.12 -11.43
N TYR A 149 5.16 1.31 -11.57
CA TYR A 149 4.58 2.48 -12.19
C TYR A 149 3.63 3.19 -11.24
N ALA A 150 3.92 4.44 -10.93
CA ALA A 150 3.06 5.32 -10.14
C ALA A 150 2.42 6.35 -11.07
N ARG A 151 1.14 6.16 -11.38
CA ARG A 151 0.34 7.05 -12.21
C ARG A 151 -0.20 8.18 -11.36
N ALA A 152 0.23 9.40 -11.65
CA ALA A 152 -0.34 10.62 -11.08
C ALA A 152 -1.67 10.96 -11.74
N PRO A 153 -2.52 11.76 -11.09
CA PRO A 153 -3.70 12.33 -11.74
C PRO A 153 -3.32 13.08 -13.01
N VAL A 154 -4.15 12.99 -14.04
CA VAL A 154 -4.00 13.75 -15.30
C VAL A 154 -4.65 15.13 -15.20
N ASP A 155 -5.56 15.29 -14.25
CA ASP A 155 -6.30 16.50 -13.95
C ASP A 155 -6.45 16.66 -12.43
N ALA A 156 -7.10 17.73 -11.97
CA ALA A 156 -7.43 17.89 -10.55
C ALA A 156 -8.30 16.70 -10.10
N ASN A 157 -7.71 15.75 -9.40
CA ASN A 157 -8.32 14.47 -9.01
C ASN A 157 -9.54 14.66 -8.08
N LEU A 158 -10.64 15.15 -8.66
CA LEU A 158 -11.90 15.47 -8.01
C LEU A 158 -13.08 15.07 -8.92
N PRO A 159 -14.21 14.64 -8.39
CA PRO A 159 -14.50 14.51 -6.95
C PRO A 159 -13.78 13.34 -6.29
N LEU A 160 -13.52 13.45 -4.99
CA LEU A 160 -13.00 12.38 -4.15
C LEU A 160 -14.03 11.99 -3.10
N SER A 161 -13.96 10.77 -2.59
CA SER A 161 -14.75 10.35 -1.43
C SER A 161 -13.86 9.66 -0.41
N MET A 162 -13.92 10.11 0.84
CA MET A 162 -13.39 9.35 1.97
C MET A 162 -14.45 8.41 2.50
N TRP A 163 -14.07 7.17 2.72
CA TRP A 163 -14.92 6.14 3.29
C TRP A 163 -14.37 5.72 4.65
N SER A 164 -15.19 5.67 5.66
CA SER A 164 -14.76 5.35 7.02
C SER A 164 -15.87 4.68 7.82
N ASN A 165 -15.51 3.77 8.71
CA ASN A 165 -16.41 3.21 9.71
C ASN A 165 -16.57 4.13 10.94
N ARG A 166 -15.89 5.27 10.96
CA ARG A 166 -15.97 6.27 12.03
C ARG A 166 -15.66 7.66 11.51
N TRP A 167 -16.08 8.68 12.22
CA TRP A 167 -15.60 10.03 11.99
C TRP A 167 -14.10 10.11 12.30
N SER A 168 -13.31 10.31 11.27
CA SER A 168 -11.87 10.43 11.43
C SER A 168 -11.48 11.91 11.52
N THR A 169 -11.13 12.35 12.71
CA THR A 169 -10.28 13.51 12.86
C THR A 169 -8.90 13.00 13.23
N MET A 170 -7.96 12.95 12.29
CA MET A 170 -6.57 12.69 12.64
C MET A 170 -5.95 13.98 13.16
N PRO A 171 -5.67 14.08 14.48
CA PRO A 171 -4.89 15.19 15.00
C PRO A 171 -3.42 14.99 14.62
N ILE A 172 -2.91 15.79 13.71
CA ILE A 172 -1.50 15.74 13.31
C ILE A 172 -0.82 17.01 13.78
N GLY A 173 0.06 16.89 14.76
CA GLY A 173 0.98 17.94 15.18
C GLY A 173 0.37 19.13 15.92
N ARG A 174 1.08 20.24 15.91
CA ARG A 174 0.67 21.49 16.56
C ARG A 174 -0.46 22.15 15.79
N GLY A 175 -1.50 22.58 16.49
CA GLY A 175 -2.64 23.26 15.87
C GLY A 175 -3.65 22.26 15.32
N LEU A 176 -4.22 21.42 16.19
CA LEU A 176 -5.25 20.42 15.87
C LEU A 176 -6.39 20.96 15.01
N GLU A 177 -6.70 22.24 15.16
CA GLU A 177 -7.78 22.92 14.41
C GLU A 177 -7.46 23.05 12.92
N GLN A 178 -6.17 23.19 12.56
CA GLN A 178 -5.74 23.30 11.15
C GLN A 178 -5.84 21.99 10.37
N PHE A 179 -5.92 20.87 11.07
CA PHE A 179 -5.96 19.53 10.47
C PHE A 179 -7.34 18.85 10.60
N ARG A 180 -8.29 19.53 11.23
CA ARG A 180 -9.68 19.09 11.20
C ARG A 180 -10.31 19.46 9.87
N ILE A 181 -10.61 18.47 9.07
CA ILE A 181 -11.38 18.66 7.86
C ILE A 181 -12.84 18.54 8.25
N PHE A 182 -13.47 19.69 8.35
CA PHE A 182 -14.92 19.72 8.52
C PHE A 182 -15.55 19.47 7.15
N PRO A 183 -16.59 18.64 7.10
CA PRO A 183 -17.40 18.52 5.90
C PRO A 183 -17.87 19.91 5.48
N ASN A 184 -17.84 20.18 4.16
CA ASN A 184 -18.53 21.33 3.65
C ASN A 184 -19.99 21.28 4.07
N PRO A 185 -20.58 22.33 4.68
CA PRO A 185 -21.98 22.33 5.12
C PRO A 185 -22.96 21.93 4.03
N ASP A 186 -22.64 22.22 2.77
CA ASP A 186 -23.47 21.91 1.61
C ASP A 186 -23.26 20.47 1.09
N ARG A 187 -22.17 19.83 1.49
CA ARG A 187 -21.78 18.47 1.11
C ARG A 187 -21.44 17.63 2.35
N ARG A 188 -22.45 17.36 3.14
CA ARG A 188 -22.31 16.60 4.38
C ARG A 188 -21.98 15.14 4.09
N ALA A 189 -21.25 14.52 5.03
CA ALA A 189 -21.08 13.09 5.02
C ALA A 189 -22.42 12.37 5.16
N THR A 190 -22.55 11.27 4.44
CA THR A 190 -23.75 10.42 4.43
C THR A 190 -23.42 9.01 4.88
N LEU A 191 -24.42 8.29 5.38
CA LEU A 191 -24.34 6.85 5.51
C LEU A 191 -24.43 6.25 4.09
N ASP A 192 -23.51 5.38 3.76
CA ASP A 192 -23.43 4.76 2.44
C ASP A 192 -22.77 3.36 2.56
N TYR A 193 -22.56 2.69 1.45
CA TYR A 193 -21.91 1.39 1.37
C TYR A 193 -20.77 1.45 0.39
N MET A 194 -19.64 0.86 0.72
CA MET A 194 -18.57 0.69 -0.26
C MET A 194 -19.03 -0.25 -1.38
N PRO A 195 -18.61 -0.06 -2.64
CA PRO A 195 -18.90 -0.99 -3.72
C PRO A 195 -18.55 -2.43 -3.33
N GLY A 196 -19.48 -3.35 -3.56
CA GLY A 196 -19.31 -4.77 -3.25
C GLY A 196 -19.35 -5.14 -1.75
N SER A 197 -19.82 -4.23 -0.87
CA SER A 197 -19.95 -4.48 0.57
C SER A 197 -21.33 -4.06 1.07
N ASP A 198 -21.91 -4.80 2.01
CA ASP A 198 -23.11 -4.47 2.75
C ASP A 198 -22.82 -3.84 4.13
N VAL A 199 -21.54 -3.65 4.44
CA VAL A 199 -21.11 -2.98 5.68
C VAL A 199 -21.35 -1.47 5.54
N PRO A 200 -22.16 -0.85 6.42
CA PRO A 200 -22.43 0.57 6.35
C PRO A 200 -21.18 1.38 6.74
N VAL A 201 -20.91 2.41 5.97
CA VAL A 201 -19.79 3.32 6.16
C VAL A 201 -20.22 4.77 6.04
N ILE A 202 -19.42 5.67 6.57
CA ILE A 202 -19.57 7.11 6.38
C ILE A 202 -18.84 7.48 5.09
N ARG A 203 -19.54 8.09 4.15
CA ARG A 203 -18.94 8.67 2.94
C ARG A 203 -18.87 10.18 3.09
N GLN A 204 -17.65 10.74 3.00
CA GLN A 204 -17.41 12.17 2.94
C GLN A 204 -16.95 12.56 1.53
N PRO A 205 -17.79 13.24 0.74
CA PRO A 205 -17.39 13.72 -0.58
C PRO A 205 -16.56 15.01 -0.48
N PHE A 206 -15.65 15.17 -1.44
CA PHE A 206 -14.85 16.39 -1.66
C PHE A 206 -14.94 16.78 -3.14
N GLU A 207 -15.13 18.05 -3.40
CA GLU A 207 -15.20 18.63 -4.74
C GLU A 207 -14.22 19.80 -4.89
N ALA A 208 -14.15 20.35 -6.09
CA ALA A 208 -13.30 21.50 -6.39
C ALA A 208 -13.59 22.65 -5.41
N GLY A 209 -12.55 23.16 -4.77
CA GLY A 209 -12.62 24.24 -3.79
C GLY A 209 -12.82 23.79 -2.33
N ASP A 210 -13.08 22.51 -2.08
CA ASP A 210 -13.14 22.00 -0.71
C ASP A 210 -11.72 21.87 -0.10
N PRO A 211 -11.56 22.10 1.20
CA PRO A 211 -10.31 21.81 1.88
C PRO A 211 -10.08 20.28 1.88
N LEU A 212 -8.96 19.87 1.30
CA LEU A 212 -8.57 18.47 1.25
C LEU A 212 -7.62 18.13 2.42
N PRO A 213 -7.61 16.87 2.88
CA PRO A 213 -6.55 16.35 3.72
C PRO A 213 -5.18 16.65 3.11
N PHE A 214 -4.16 16.93 3.92
CA PHE A 214 -2.83 17.25 3.43
C PHE A 214 -2.21 16.14 2.55
N TRP A 215 -2.62 14.90 2.76
CA TRP A 215 -2.21 13.73 1.97
C TRP A 215 -2.96 13.59 0.64
N ALA A 216 -4.07 14.30 0.44
CA ALA A 216 -4.88 14.27 -0.78
C ALA A 216 -4.56 15.44 -1.72
N GLY A 217 -3.35 15.96 -1.72
CA GLY A 217 -2.93 17.12 -2.51
C GLY A 217 -2.75 16.85 -4.02
N GLY A 218 -3.57 15.99 -4.63
CA GLY A 218 -3.43 15.47 -5.99
C GLY A 218 -3.21 16.53 -7.08
N ALA A 219 -3.84 17.70 -6.95
CA ALA A 219 -3.66 18.81 -7.90
C ALA A 219 -2.21 19.29 -8.03
N ARG A 220 -1.37 19.09 -7.03
CA ARG A 220 0.06 19.46 -7.08
C ARG A 220 0.90 18.48 -7.89
N ASN A 221 0.39 17.27 -8.10
CA ASN A 221 1.11 16.14 -8.68
C ASN A 221 0.56 15.75 -10.06
N VAL A 222 -0.30 16.56 -10.65
CA VAL A 222 -0.85 16.34 -12.00
C VAL A 222 0.27 16.08 -13.00
N GLY A 223 0.17 14.96 -13.74
CA GLY A 223 1.11 14.55 -14.76
C GLY A 223 2.49 14.12 -14.26
N ARG A 224 2.73 14.03 -12.96
CA ARG A 224 4.02 13.60 -12.39
C ARG A 224 4.06 12.10 -12.20
N HIS A 225 4.15 11.36 -13.29
CA HIS A 225 4.25 9.91 -13.30
C HIS A 225 5.67 9.44 -12.96
N HIS A 226 5.77 8.26 -12.35
CA HIS A 226 7.04 7.62 -12.03
C HIS A 226 7.04 6.20 -12.55
N LEU A 227 8.11 5.81 -13.22
CA LEU A 227 8.28 4.49 -13.79
C LEU A 227 9.72 4.01 -13.58
N TYR A 228 9.88 2.85 -12.96
CA TYR A 228 11.18 2.27 -12.63
C TYR A 228 11.22 0.79 -12.99
N ASP A 229 12.40 0.30 -13.36
CA ASP A 229 12.72 -1.13 -13.41
C ASP A 229 13.58 -1.45 -12.18
N VAL A 230 12.92 -1.85 -11.10
CA VAL A 230 13.59 -2.10 -9.81
C VAL A 230 14.51 -3.32 -9.83
N SER A 231 14.44 -4.15 -10.88
CA SER A 231 15.36 -5.27 -11.05
C SER A 231 16.78 -4.85 -11.46
N VAL A 232 16.92 -3.67 -12.04
CA VAL A 232 18.20 -3.08 -12.48
C VAL A 232 18.52 -1.75 -11.82
N ASP A 233 17.49 -1.06 -11.29
CA ASP A 233 17.57 0.21 -10.56
C ASP A 233 16.78 0.09 -9.24
N PRO A 234 17.26 -0.72 -8.27
CA PRO A 234 16.58 -0.92 -6.99
C PRO A 234 16.48 0.36 -6.15
N ASP A 235 17.31 1.34 -6.44
CA ASP A 235 17.29 2.65 -5.79
C ASP A 235 16.33 3.64 -6.46
N GLU A 236 15.65 3.24 -7.55
CA GLU A 236 14.65 4.05 -8.27
C GLU A 236 15.16 5.47 -8.59
N THR A 237 16.37 5.54 -9.14
CA THR A 237 17.08 6.78 -9.44
C THR A 237 16.80 7.29 -10.84
N GLU A 238 16.44 6.40 -11.77
CA GLU A 238 16.20 6.68 -13.18
C GLU A 238 14.72 6.53 -13.53
N ASN A 239 14.00 7.65 -13.55
CA ASN A 239 12.58 7.67 -13.93
C ASN A 239 12.43 7.52 -15.45
N ARG A 240 11.90 6.39 -15.90
CA ARG A 240 11.75 5.97 -17.30
C ARG A 240 10.38 6.30 -17.92
N ARG A 241 9.61 7.20 -17.31
CA ARG A 241 8.23 7.56 -17.73
C ARG A 241 8.10 8.04 -19.19
N ASP A 242 9.20 8.50 -19.80
CA ASP A 242 9.21 9.00 -21.19
C ASP A 242 9.51 7.90 -22.22
N GLU A 243 9.72 6.66 -21.77
CA GLU A 243 9.93 5.50 -22.63
C GLU A 243 8.58 4.90 -23.04
N THR A 244 8.03 5.37 -24.15
CA THR A 244 6.64 5.13 -24.60
C THR A 244 6.21 3.65 -24.58
N SER A 245 7.06 2.71 -25.01
CA SER A 245 6.70 1.28 -25.02
C SER A 245 6.66 0.70 -23.62
N PHE A 246 7.63 1.07 -22.78
CA PHE A 246 7.76 0.59 -21.42
C PHE A 246 6.62 1.14 -20.53
N GLU A 247 6.31 2.43 -20.70
CA GLU A 247 5.17 3.03 -19.99
C GLU A 247 3.82 2.46 -20.47
N GLY A 248 3.67 2.21 -21.76
CA GLY A 248 2.44 1.62 -22.34
C GLY A 248 2.08 0.29 -21.71
N GLU A 249 3.04 -0.63 -21.59
CA GLU A 249 2.83 -1.93 -20.94
C GLU A 249 2.37 -1.79 -19.47
N MET A 250 2.94 -0.83 -18.74
CA MET A 250 2.58 -0.62 -17.35
C MET A 250 1.22 0.08 -17.18
N ILE A 251 0.81 0.91 -18.13
CA ILE A 251 -0.55 1.46 -18.18
C ILE A 251 -1.57 0.35 -18.40
N ASP A 252 -1.29 -0.57 -19.32
CA ASP A 252 -2.18 -1.71 -19.58
C ASP A 252 -2.29 -2.63 -18.36
N LEU A 253 -1.17 -2.88 -17.67
CA LEU A 253 -1.16 -3.64 -16.43
C LEU A 253 -1.98 -2.94 -15.33
N LEU A 254 -1.82 -1.62 -15.17
CA LEU A 254 -2.58 -0.84 -14.20
C LEU A 254 -4.08 -0.90 -14.49
N ARG A 255 -4.49 -0.75 -15.75
CA ARG A 255 -5.90 -0.86 -16.14
C ARG A 255 -6.46 -2.24 -15.85
N THR A 256 -5.71 -3.30 -16.15
CA THR A 256 -6.09 -4.67 -15.82
C THR A 256 -6.32 -4.83 -14.33
N ALA A 257 -5.37 -4.36 -13.53
CA ALA A 257 -5.47 -4.42 -12.07
C ALA A 257 -6.67 -3.64 -11.52
N LEU A 258 -6.93 -2.44 -12.04
CA LEU A 258 -8.06 -1.61 -11.63
C LEU A 258 -9.41 -2.26 -11.99
N VAL A 259 -9.52 -2.86 -13.18
CA VAL A 259 -10.73 -3.61 -13.58
C VAL A 259 -10.96 -4.81 -12.64
N GLU A 260 -9.91 -5.57 -12.33
CA GLU A 260 -10.03 -6.74 -11.45
C GLU A 260 -10.45 -6.38 -10.01
N VAL A 261 -10.13 -5.18 -9.55
CA VAL A 261 -10.55 -4.71 -8.22
C VAL A 261 -11.85 -3.90 -8.23
N ASP A 262 -12.56 -3.86 -9.36
CA ASP A 262 -13.78 -3.05 -9.58
C ASP A 262 -13.58 -1.58 -9.20
N ALA A 263 -12.45 -1.01 -9.63
CA ALA A 263 -12.24 0.42 -9.47
C ALA A 263 -13.36 1.21 -10.18
N PRO A 264 -13.77 2.36 -9.64
CA PRO A 264 -14.74 3.21 -10.31
C PRO A 264 -14.32 3.60 -11.74
N ASP A 265 -15.27 3.75 -12.65
CA ASP A 265 -15.01 4.03 -14.07
C ASP A 265 -14.15 5.29 -14.29
N GLU A 266 -14.29 6.28 -13.41
CA GLU A 266 -13.47 7.50 -13.45
C GLU A 266 -11.99 7.28 -13.12
N GLN A 267 -11.60 6.08 -12.68
CA GLN A 267 -10.21 5.70 -12.43
C GLN A 267 -9.59 4.90 -13.59
N LEU A 268 -10.41 4.45 -14.53
CA LEU A 268 -10.01 3.68 -15.71
C LEU A 268 -9.66 4.57 -16.91
#